data_c99b1d09a0425371f1a7cbb935c902bb
#
_entry.id   c99b1d09a0425371f1a7cbb935c902bb
#
_cell.length_a   1.000
_cell.length_b   1.000
_cell.length_c   1.000
_cell.angle_alpha   90.00
_cell.angle_beta   90.00
_cell.angle_gamma   90.00
#
_symmetry.space_group_name_H-M   'P 1'
#
loop_
_entity.id
_entity.type
_entity.pdbx_description
1 polymer ?
#
loop_
_entity_poly.entity_id
_entity_poly.type
_entity_poly.pdbx_seq_one_letter_code
_entity_poly.pdbx_strand_id
1 'polypeptide(L)'
;MMKNKMKNKWITSVVLITAIVLVANLISQDFFLRVDFSEDKQYTLSWATKDLLKNLHEPITVKAYFSENVPPNVAKVRKDFKEMLVEYNNRSKGMVVYEFVDPSAKEDIEQEATQEGIQPVMIDVREKDQMKQQKAYLGAIISMGDRKEVIPVIQPGAALEYTLSKAIKKLSVVEKPSVGILQGHGEPQIQELAQVYAELSVLYQVEPLTLNDSAAIPERIKTIAIVRPTDSIKQSHFAQLDAFLARGGKILVAASNVNANLQQAIASASAAGIDQWLKTKGILLNQNIVIDASCSQIQVVQKNGAFQMIQQIQFPYIPVIKTF
;
A
#
# COMPACT_ATOMS: atom_id res chain seq x y z
N MET A 1 72.33 6.17 11.01
CA MET A 1 71.46 6.69 9.92
C MET A 1 70.17 5.90 9.65
N MET A 2 70.15 4.59 9.94
CA MET A 2 68.94 3.74 9.72
C MET A 2 67.76 4.02 10.67
N LYS A 3 67.94 4.39 11.95
CA LYS A 3 66.88 4.63 12.94
C LYS A 3 65.96 5.81 12.59
N ASN A 4 66.47 6.86 11.95
CA ASN A 4 65.65 8.02 11.53
C ASN A 4 64.77 7.73 10.30
N LYS A 5 65.22 6.87 9.37
CA LYS A 5 64.41 6.46 8.21
C LYS A 5 63.21 5.59 8.60
N MET A 6 63.34 4.76 9.62
CA MET A 6 62.23 3.96 10.14
C MET A 6 61.21 4.81 10.89
N LYS A 7 61.65 5.78 11.72
CA LYS A 7 60.74 6.69 12.42
C LYS A 7 59.93 7.54 11.45
N ASN A 8 60.54 8.05 10.37
CA ASN A 8 59.83 8.84 9.37
C ASN A 8 58.80 8.00 8.59
N LYS A 9 59.11 6.75 8.24
CA LYS A 9 58.14 5.85 7.59
C LYS A 9 56.96 5.55 8.50
N TRP A 10 57.17 5.35 9.81
CA TRP A 10 56.10 5.09 10.77
C TRP A 10 55.20 6.31 10.95
N ILE A 11 55.76 7.51 11.06
CA ILE A 11 55.02 8.76 11.14
C ILE A 11 54.21 9.00 9.86
N THR A 12 54.78 8.78 8.68
CA THR A 12 54.09 8.92 7.41
C THR A 12 52.92 7.96 7.30
N SER A 13 53.07 6.69 7.76
CA SER A 13 51.97 5.71 7.76
C SER A 13 50.86 6.11 8.71
N VAL A 14 51.16 6.61 9.91
CA VAL A 14 50.15 7.09 10.87
C VAL A 14 49.38 8.29 10.31
N VAL A 15 50.09 9.26 9.71
CA VAL A 15 49.44 10.43 9.08
C VAL A 15 48.53 10.01 7.94
N LEU A 16 48.96 9.05 7.12
CA LEU A 16 48.17 8.55 5.98
C LEU A 16 46.94 7.80 6.42
N ILE A 17 47.04 6.95 7.45
CA ILE A 17 45.91 6.24 8.04
C ILE A 17 44.91 7.24 8.66
N THR A 18 45.41 8.25 9.39
CA THR A 18 44.55 9.29 9.96
C THR A 18 43.81 10.08 8.87
N ALA A 19 44.49 10.42 7.78
CA ALA A 19 43.87 11.10 6.64
C ALA A 19 42.79 10.24 5.96
N ILE A 20 43.05 8.94 5.78
CA ILE A 20 42.08 7.99 5.23
C ILE A 20 40.84 7.89 6.14
N VAL A 21 41.02 7.78 7.46
CA VAL A 21 39.90 7.72 8.42
C VAL A 21 39.10 9.02 8.41
N LEU A 22 39.76 10.18 8.33
CA LEU A 22 39.05 11.47 8.21
C LEU A 22 38.25 11.58 6.91
N VAL A 23 38.82 11.19 5.78
CA VAL A 23 38.15 11.20 4.48
C VAL A 23 37.00 10.19 4.47
N ALA A 24 37.19 8.98 5.02
CA ALA A 24 36.14 7.99 5.14
C ALA A 24 35.00 8.48 6.04
N ASN A 25 35.30 9.19 7.13
CA ASN A 25 34.27 9.78 8.02
C ASN A 25 33.50 10.91 7.33
N LEU A 26 34.16 11.76 6.55
CA LEU A 26 33.50 12.81 5.76
C LEU A 26 32.58 12.21 4.68
N ILE A 27 33.06 11.21 3.95
CA ILE A 27 32.26 10.51 2.93
C ILE A 27 31.08 9.76 3.58
N SER A 28 31.29 9.19 4.78
CA SER A 28 30.22 8.47 5.53
C SER A 28 29.08 9.37 5.97
N GLN A 29 29.26 10.69 6.06
CA GLN A 29 28.19 11.63 6.37
C GLN A 29 27.22 11.83 5.21
N ASP A 30 27.72 11.71 3.97
CA ASP A 30 26.91 11.86 2.75
C ASP A 30 26.38 10.53 2.21
N PHE A 31 26.99 9.41 2.60
CA PHE A 31 26.58 8.05 2.18
C PHE A 31 25.82 7.32 3.29
N PHE A 32 24.52 7.55 3.35
CA PHE A 32 23.63 6.79 4.23
C PHE A 32 23.29 5.44 3.59
N LEU A 33 24.09 4.41 3.85
CA LEU A 33 23.79 3.04 3.44
C LEU A 33 23.07 2.32 4.57
N ARG A 34 21.75 2.25 4.52
CA ARG A 34 20.96 1.44 5.43
C ARG A 34 20.72 0.06 4.80
N VAL A 35 21.27 -0.98 5.39
CA VAL A 35 21.01 -2.37 5.01
C VAL A 35 19.97 -2.93 5.94
N ASP A 36 18.84 -3.35 5.38
CA ASP A 36 17.75 -3.98 6.10
C ASP A 36 18.00 -5.48 6.19
N PHE A 37 18.29 -5.96 7.41
CA PHE A 37 18.50 -7.37 7.73
C PHE A 37 17.24 -8.05 8.28
N SER A 38 16.08 -7.36 8.29
CA SER A 38 14.83 -7.98 8.72
C SER A 38 14.36 -9.03 7.70
N GLU A 39 13.82 -10.14 8.19
CA GLU A 39 13.33 -11.25 7.35
C GLU A 39 12.24 -10.77 6.39
N ASP A 40 11.40 -9.82 6.81
CA ASP A 40 10.27 -9.27 6.05
C ASP A 40 10.60 -7.94 5.32
N LYS A 41 11.86 -7.49 5.34
CA LYS A 41 12.28 -6.20 4.74
C LYS A 41 11.39 -5.01 5.16
N GLN A 42 10.90 -4.99 6.39
CA GLN A 42 9.94 -4.03 6.93
C GLN A 42 10.39 -2.56 6.83
N TYR A 43 11.70 -2.33 6.69
CA TYR A 43 12.29 -1.00 6.57
C TYR A 43 12.74 -0.66 5.15
N THR A 44 12.42 -1.51 4.18
CA THR A 44 12.77 -1.27 2.77
C THR A 44 11.54 -0.84 2.01
N LEU A 45 11.52 0.42 1.56
CA LEU A 45 10.42 0.96 0.77
C LEU A 45 10.19 0.16 -0.52
N SER A 46 8.93 -0.03 -0.87
CA SER A 46 8.52 -0.67 -2.12
C SER A 46 9.01 0.12 -3.34
N TRP A 47 9.07 -0.54 -4.48
CA TRP A 47 9.42 0.14 -5.73
C TRP A 47 8.45 1.28 -6.06
N ALA A 48 7.16 1.08 -5.84
CA ALA A 48 6.12 2.09 -6.10
C ALA A 48 6.32 3.35 -5.24
N THR A 49 6.65 3.20 -3.96
CA THR A 49 6.96 4.31 -3.07
C THR A 49 8.25 5.03 -3.50
N LYS A 50 9.29 4.29 -3.86
CA LYS A 50 10.55 4.87 -4.34
C LYS A 50 10.34 5.69 -5.62
N ASP A 51 9.53 5.18 -6.55
CA ASP A 51 9.18 5.89 -7.79
C ASP A 51 8.36 7.15 -7.51
N LEU A 52 7.36 7.06 -6.62
CA LEU A 52 6.57 8.20 -6.17
C LEU A 52 7.47 9.31 -5.60
N LEU A 53 8.36 8.98 -4.67
CA LEU A 53 9.23 9.95 -3.99
C LEU A 53 10.26 10.58 -4.94
N LYS A 54 10.74 9.83 -5.93
CA LYS A 54 11.68 10.33 -6.95
C LYS A 54 11.04 11.35 -7.89
N ASN A 55 9.72 11.20 -8.13
CA ASN A 55 8.96 12.00 -9.11
C ASN A 55 8.12 13.09 -8.44
N LEU A 56 8.43 13.48 -7.21
CA LEU A 56 7.79 14.63 -6.56
C LEU A 56 8.23 15.93 -7.25
N HIS A 57 7.25 16.78 -7.56
CA HIS A 57 7.49 18.08 -8.20
C HIS A 57 7.38 19.26 -7.22
N GLU A 58 6.73 19.06 -6.09
CA GLU A 58 6.54 20.06 -5.05
C GLU A 58 6.94 19.47 -3.68
N PRO A 59 7.46 20.31 -2.76
CA PRO A 59 7.80 19.87 -1.40
C PRO A 59 6.55 19.41 -0.64
N ILE A 60 6.76 18.38 0.19
CA ILE A 60 5.74 17.83 1.07
C ILE A 60 6.16 18.06 2.51
N THR A 61 5.25 18.59 3.32
CA THR A 61 5.43 18.70 4.77
C THR A 61 4.53 17.69 5.47
N VAL A 62 5.12 16.89 6.36
CA VAL A 62 4.40 15.94 7.20
C VAL A 62 4.47 16.43 8.64
N LYS A 63 3.34 16.91 9.17
CA LYS A 63 3.18 17.26 10.59
C LYS A 63 2.61 16.07 11.33
N ALA A 64 3.45 15.39 12.11
CA ALA A 64 3.13 14.17 12.81
C ALA A 64 2.72 14.48 14.26
N TYR A 65 1.47 14.23 14.59
CA TYR A 65 0.90 14.45 15.91
C TYR A 65 0.96 13.17 16.74
N PHE A 66 1.94 13.07 17.64
CA PHE A 66 2.18 11.88 18.43
C PHE A 66 2.43 12.21 19.89
N SER A 67 1.60 11.67 20.79
CA SER A 67 1.81 11.76 22.22
C SER A 67 3.10 11.07 22.66
N GLU A 68 3.85 11.70 23.58
CA GLU A 68 5.15 11.18 24.03
C GLU A 68 5.03 10.17 25.17
N ASN A 69 4.16 10.45 26.15
CA ASN A 69 4.00 9.63 27.34
C ASN A 69 2.96 8.52 27.11
N VAL A 70 3.35 7.49 26.35
CA VAL A 70 2.46 6.39 25.95
C VAL A 70 3.13 5.02 26.21
N PRO A 71 2.35 3.93 26.33
CA PRO A 71 2.89 2.57 26.51
C PRO A 71 3.85 2.16 25.38
N PRO A 72 4.77 1.21 25.63
CA PRO A 72 5.82 0.82 24.69
C PRO A 72 5.33 0.37 23.31
N ASN A 73 4.17 -0.31 23.25
CA ASN A 73 3.55 -0.72 21.98
C ASN A 73 3.10 0.47 21.12
N VAL A 74 2.62 1.54 21.74
CA VAL A 74 2.21 2.78 21.08
C VAL A 74 3.43 3.65 20.76
N ALA A 75 4.40 3.74 21.68
CA ALA A 75 5.67 4.43 21.45
C ALA A 75 6.44 3.82 20.24
N LYS A 76 6.31 2.50 20.03
CA LYS A 76 6.87 1.83 18.87
C LYS A 76 6.31 2.39 17.55
N VAL A 77 5.00 2.66 17.46
CA VAL A 77 4.38 3.25 16.25
C VAL A 77 5.00 4.59 15.92
N ARG A 78 5.20 5.46 16.92
CA ARG A 78 5.89 6.75 16.73
C ARG A 78 7.30 6.56 16.20
N LYS A 79 8.04 5.61 16.76
CA LYS A 79 9.41 5.30 16.33
C LYS A 79 9.42 4.78 14.89
N ASP A 80 8.59 3.80 14.57
CA ASP A 80 8.52 3.19 13.23
C ASP A 80 8.11 4.25 12.18
N PHE A 81 7.14 5.12 12.51
CA PHE A 81 6.72 6.21 11.63
C PHE A 81 7.84 7.24 11.42
N LYS A 82 8.60 7.59 12.48
CA LYS A 82 9.75 8.49 12.37
C LYS A 82 10.83 7.89 11.46
N GLU A 83 11.17 6.62 11.64
CA GLU A 83 12.17 5.94 10.81
C GLU A 83 11.75 5.90 9.33
N MET A 84 10.46 5.68 9.09
CA MET A 84 9.90 5.75 7.74
C MET A 84 10.01 7.16 7.14
N LEU A 85 9.68 8.19 7.88
CA LEU A 85 9.81 9.58 7.41
C LEU A 85 11.26 9.98 7.12
N VAL A 86 12.24 9.47 7.88
CA VAL A 86 13.66 9.62 7.57
C VAL A 86 13.98 9.01 6.20
N GLU A 87 13.48 7.80 5.93
CA GLU A 87 13.70 7.15 4.63
C GLU A 87 13.01 7.90 3.47
N TYR A 88 11.80 8.43 3.70
CA TYR A 88 11.08 9.27 2.73
C TYR A 88 11.84 10.56 2.42
N ASN A 89 12.36 11.24 3.45
CA ASN A 89 13.19 12.43 3.27
C ASN A 89 14.42 12.12 2.42
N ASN A 90 15.15 11.05 2.77
CA ASN A 90 16.37 10.65 2.05
C ASN A 90 16.08 10.28 0.59
N ARG A 91 15.03 9.49 0.34
CA ARG A 91 14.66 9.03 -1.02
C ARG A 91 14.12 10.15 -1.89
N SER A 92 13.44 11.11 -1.30
CA SER A 92 12.95 12.29 -1.99
C SER A 92 14.00 13.40 -2.14
N LYS A 93 15.25 13.20 -1.67
CA LYS A 93 16.32 14.20 -1.65
C LYS A 93 15.90 15.48 -0.90
N GLY A 94 15.22 15.32 0.23
CA GLY A 94 14.76 16.43 1.05
C GLY A 94 13.43 17.06 0.63
N MET A 95 12.76 16.54 -0.40
CA MET A 95 11.43 17.03 -0.81
C MET A 95 10.33 16.67 0.21
N VAL A 96 10.51 15.62 1.02
CA VAL A 96 9.62 15.28 2.13
C VAL A 96 10.28 15.76 3.41
N VAL A 97 9.73 16.82 4.02
CA VAL A 97 10.13 17.32 5.33
C VAL A 97 9.11 16.92 6.38
N TYR A 98 9.53 16.76 7.62
CA TYR A 98 8.60 16.33 8.68
C TYR A 98 8.94 16.99 10.02
N GLU A 99 7.91 17.14 10.84
CA GLU A 99 8.02 17.57 12.24
C GLU A 99 7.12 16.70 13.13
N PHE A 100 7.54 16.52 14.39
CA PHE A 100 6.74 15.82 15.39
C PHE A 100 6.24 16.82 16.43
N VAL A 101 4.95 16.75 16.71
CA VAL A 101 4.27 17.61 17.68
C VAL A 101 3.53 16.71 18.67
N ASP A 102 3.66 16.99 19.97
CA ASP A 102 2.86 16.34 21.00
C ASP A 102 1.64 17.19 21.36
N PRO A 103 0.42 16.78 20.96
CA PRO A 103 -0.80 17.51 21.29
C PRO A 103 -1.09 17.49 22.80
N SER A 104 -0.60 16.48 23.52
CA SER A 104 -0.82 16.36 24.97
C SER A 104 0.01 17.36 25.80
N ALA A 105 0.96 18.05 25.16
CA ALA A 105 1.84 18.99 25.85
C ALA A 105 1.16 20.31 26.23
N LYS A 106 0.20 20.78 25.39
CA LYS A 106 -0.52 22.05 25.59
C LYS A 106 -1.91 21.97 24.97
N GLU A 107 -2.87 22.65 25.62
CA GLU A 107 -4.27 22.67 25.22
C GLU A 107 -4.50 23.33 23.85
N ASP A 108 -3.75 24.40 23.54
CA ASP A 108 -3.81 25.07 22.24
C ASP A 108 -3.40 24.14 21.09
N ILE A 109 -2.37 23.31 21.29
CA ILE A 109 -1.92 22.33 20.30
C ILE A 109 -2.94 21.18 20.17
N GLU A 110 -3.56 20.76 21.27
CA GLU A 110 -4.61 19.75 21.26
C GLU A 110 -5.82 20.22 20.46
N GLN A 111 -6.24 21.48 20.68
CA GLN A 111 -7.33 22.08 19.93
C GLN A 111 -6.99 22.21 18.44
N GLU A 112 -5.79 22.67 18.10
CA GLU A 112 -5.31 22.72 16.71
C GLU A 112 -5.37 21.35 16.04
N ALA A 113 -4.79 20.32 16.68
CA ALA A 113 -4.79 18.96 16.17
C ALA A 113 -6.21 18.43 15.90
N THR A 114 -7.14 18.69 16.83
CA THR A 114 -8.53 18.24 16.70
C THR A 114 -9.27 19.01 15.57
N GLN A 115 -9.07 20.30 15.43
CA GLN A 115 -9.64 21.11 14.35
C GLN A 115 -9.12 20.69 12.98
N GLU A 116 -7.87 20.30 12.89
CA GLU A 116 -7.24 19.76 11.68
C GLU A 116 -7.65 18.31 11.38
N GLY A 117 -8.47 17.68 12.23
CA GLY A 117 -9.03 16.33 12.00
C GLY A 117 -8.24 15.18 12.59
N ILE A 118 -7.24 15.44 13.43
CA ILE A 118 -6.54 14.40 14.19
C ILE A 118 -7.40 13.98 15.38
N GLN A 119 -7.70 12.68 15.46
CA GLN A 119 -8.57 12.16 16.50
C GLN A 119 -7.77 11.51 17.63
N PRO A 120 -8.12 11.80 18.91
CA PRO A 120 -7.53 11.09 20.03
C PRO A 120 -8.04 9.66 20.09
N VAL A 121 -7.16 8.74 20.48
CA VAL A 121 -7.50 7.37 20.81
C VAL A 121 -7.38 7.16 22.32
N MET A 122 -8.29 6.38 22.89
CA MET A 122 -8.19 5.97 24.28
C MET A 122 -7.33 4.72 24.36
N ILE A 123 -6.27 4.80 25.17
CA ILE A 123 -5.36 3.69 25.44
C ILE A 123 -5.42 3.30 26.90
N ASP A 124 -5.38 1.98 27.17
CA ASP A 124 -5.32 1.47 28.53
C ASP A 124 -3.86 1.44 28.98
N VAL A 125 -3.57 2.17 30.04
CA VAL A 125 -2.24 2.25 30.68
C VAL A 125 -2.30 1.57 32.03
N ARG A 126 -1.41 0.62 32.25
CA ARG A 126 -1.25 -0.01 33.58
C ARG A 126 -0.27 0.82 34.43
N GLU A 127 -0.80 1.52 35.40
CA GLU A 127 -0.02 2.30 36.36
C GLU A 127 -0.05 1.59 37.72
N LYS A 128 1.07 0.96 38.11
CA LYS A 128 1.16 0.08 39.28
C LYS A 128 0.12 -1.06 39.18
N ASP A 129 -0.91 -1.05 40.02
CA ASP A 129 -1.98 -2.06 40.07
C ASP A 129 -3.33 -1.56 39.54
N GLN A 130 -3.36 -0.39 38.89
CA GLN A 130 -4.59 0.19 38.35
C GLN A 130 -4.54 0.31 36.83
N MET A 131 -5.67 -0.02 36.19
CA MET A 131 -5.89 0.28 34.78
C MET A 131 -6.45 1.69 34.67
N LYS A 132 -5.74 2.56 33.94
CA LYS A 132 -6.15 3.93 33.66
C LYS A 132 -6.30 4.14 32.18
N GLN A 133 -7.38 4.78 31.78
CA GLN A 133 -7.53 5.22 30.39
C GLN A 133 -6.86 6.57 30.20
N GLN A 134 -6.06 6.66 29.15
CA GLN A 134 -5.35 7.87 28.74
C GLN A 134 -5.65 8.20 27.28
N LYS A 135 -5.85 9.50 26.99
CA LYS A 135 -5.86 9.98 25.60
C LYS A 135 -4.47 9.91 25.00
N ALA A 136 -4.38 9.45 23.77
CA ALA A 136 -3.16 9.51 22.96
C ALA A 136 -3.49 9.97 21.54
N TYR A 137 -2.57 10.69 20.94
CA TYR A 137 -2.64 11.15 19.56
C TYR A 137 -1.61 10.37 18.73
N LEU A 138 -2.05 9.84 17.58
CA LEU A 138 -1.26 9.02 16.69
C LEU A 138 -1.72 9.31 15.26
N GLY A 139 -1.51 10.49 14.76
CA GLY A 139 -1.97 10.91 13.44
C GLY A 139 -0.97 11.78 12.71
N ALA A 140 -1.26 12.13 11.48
CA ALA A 140 -0.41 13.01 10.70
C ALA A 140 -1.21 13.84 9.69
N ILE A 141 -0.73 15.03 9.41
CA ILE A 141 -1.20 15.89 8.33
C ILE A 141 -0.10 16.00 7.30
N ILE A 142 -0.43 15.69 6.07
CA ILE A 142 0.46 15.80 4.93
C ILE A 142 0.01 17.00 4.10
N SER A 143 0.90 17.92 3.81
CA SER A 143 0.61 19.12 3.04
C SER A 143 1.52 19.24 1.82
N MET A 144 0.95 19.68 0.69
CA MET A 144 1.64 19.99 -0.56
C MET A 144 1.04 21.27 -1.15
N GLY A 145 1.74 22.39 -1.05
CA GLY A 145 1.15 23.72 -1.31
C GLY A 145 -0.08 23.94 -0.44
N ASP A 146 -1.21 24.31 -1.05
CA ASP A 146 -2.48 24.56 -0.36
C ASP A 146 -3.32 23.29 -0.12
N ARG A 147 -2.86 22.16 -0.64
CA ARG A 147 -3.57 20.86 -0.49
C ARG A 147 -3.12 20.14 0.76
N LYS A 148 -4.08 19.58 1.49
CA LYS A 148 -3.82 18.80 2.71
C LYS A 148 -4.51 17.45 2.63
N GLU A 149 -3.89 16.46 3.22
CA GLU A 149 -4.45 15.13 3.47
C GLU A 149 -4.22 14.77 4.94
N VAL A 150 -5.26 14.26 5.59
CA VAL A 150 -5.21 13.95 7.02
C VAL A 150 -5.23 12.44 7.21
N ILE A 151 -4.33 11.95 8.03
CA ILE A 151 -4.35 10.59 8.58
C ILE A 151 -4.80 10.73 10.04
N PRO A 152 -6.11 10.56 10.33
CA PRO A 152 -6.66 10.88 11.66
C PRO A 152 -6.07 10.03 12.77
N VAL A 153 -5.83 8.74 12.48
CA VAL A 153 -5.27 7.77 13.42
C VAL A 153 -4.38 6.78 12.67
N ILE A 154 -3.19 6.56 13.19
CA ILE A 154 -2.25 5.51 12.74
C ILE A 154 -2.30 4.38 13.77
N GLN A 155 -2.87 3.25 13.40
CA GLN A 155 -3.01 2.11 14.31
C GLN A 155 -1.70 1.29 14.41
N PRO A 156 -1.42 0.67 15.58
CA PRO A 156 -0.36 -0.32 15.69
C PRO A 156 -0.57 -1.47 14.68
N GLY A 157 0.50 -1.85 13.98
CA GLY A 157 0.43 -2.90 12.95
C GLY A 157 -0.18 -2.47 11.61
N ALA A 158 -0.55 -1.20 11.45
CA ALA A 158 -0.98 -0.66 10.16
C ALA A 158 0.16 -0.72 9.12
N ALA A 159 -0.22 -0.85 7.85
CA ALA A 159 0.71 -0.74 6.73
C ALA A 159 1.11 0.74 6.53
N LEU A 160 2.06 1.22 7.36
CA LEU A 160 2.46 2.63 7.44
C LEU A 160 2.91 3.19 6.09
N GLU A 161 3.71 2.40 5.34
CA GLU A 161 4.18 2.79 4.02
C GLU A 161 3.01 3.03 3.06
N TYR A 162 2.06 2.10 3.02
CA TYR A 162 0.89 2.24 2.16
C TYR A 162 0.07 3.47 2.53
N THR A 163 -0.19 3.67 3.82
CA THR A 163 -1.00 4.80 4.31
C THR A 163 -0.37 6.15 3.96
N LEU A 164 0.93 6.30 4.20
CA LEU A 164 1.66 7.53 3.90
C LEU A 164 1.82 7.75 2.40
N SER A 165 2.20 6.72 1.65
CA SER A 165 2.34 6.80 0.19
C SER A 165 1.03 7.11 -0.51
N LYS A 166 -0.10 6.52 -0.05
CA LYS A 166 -1.43 6.81 -0.57
C LYS A 166 -1.79 8.29 -0.36
N ALA A 167 -1.54 8.84 0.82
CA ALA A 167 -1.79 10.25 1.13
C ALA A 167 -0.93 11.19 0.26
N ILE A 168 0.36 10.91 0.13
CA ILE A 168 1.27 11.66 -0.74
C ILE A 168 0.84 11.56 -2.20
N LYS A 169 0.51 10.36 -2.68
CA LYS A 169 0.05 10.13 -4.05
C LYS A 169 -1.20 10.94 -4.35
N LYS A 170 -2.17 10.96 -3.43
CA LYS A 170 -3.41 11.73 -3.55
C LYS A 170 -3.14 13.22 -3.72
N LEU A 171 -2.17 13.77 -3.01
CA LEU A 171 -1.75 15.17 -3.13
C LEU A 171 -0.97 15.44 -4.42
N SER A 172 -0.15 14.50 -4.87
CA SER A 172 0.72 14.68 -6.05
C SER A 172 0.00 14.50 -7.39
N VAL A 173 -1.17 13.83 -7.40
CA VAL A 173 -1.93 13.61 -8.64
C VAL A 173 -2.78 14.84 -8.96
N VAL A 174 -2.40 15.56 -10.00
CA VAL A 174 -3.16 16.72 -10.52
C VAL A 174 -4.31 16.23 -11.40
N GLU A 175 -4.03 15.30 -12.31
CA GLU A 175 -5.04 14.68 -13.17
C GLU A 175 -5.09 13.17 -12.90
N LYS A 176 -6.28 12.68 -12.56
CA LYS A 176 -6.47 11.24 -12.31
C LYS A 176 -6.46 10.46 -13.61
N PRO A 177 -5.56 9.49 -13.80
CA PRO A 177 -5.60 8.61 -14.96
C PRO A 177 -6.92 7.82 -15.02
N SER A 178 -7.47 7.65 -16.23
CA SER A 178 -8.72 6.91 -16.40
C SER A 178 -8.49 5.40 -16.44
N VAL A 179 -9.31 4.68 -15.66
CA VAL A 179 -9.37 3.21 -15.62
C VAL A 179 -10.76 2.77 -16.07
N GLY A 180 -10.81 1.97 -17.13
CA GLY A 180 -12.05 1.38 -17.63
C GLY A 180 -12.33 0.04 -16.95
N ILE A 181 -13.49 -0.12 -16.33
CA ILE A 181 -13.98 -1.42 -15.82
C ILE A 181 -14.82 -2.05 -16.93
N LEU A 182 -14.33 -3.18 -17.48
CA LEU A 182 -15.04 -3.88 -18.56
C LEU A 182 -16.44 -4.31 -18.11
N GLN A 183 -17.42 -4.09 -18.98
CA GLN A 183 -18.82 -4.43 -18.80
C GLN A 183 -19.41 -4.99 -20.09
N GLY A 184 -20.44 -5.84 -19.96
CA GLY A 184 -21.18 -6.39 -21.10
C GLY A 184 -20.92 -7.86 -21.41
N HIS A 185 -20.13 -8.55 -20.55
CA HIS A 185 -19.86 -10.00 -20.67
C HIS A 185 -20.12 -10.71 -19.35
N GLY A 186 -21.15 -10.27 -18.60
CA GLY A 186 -21.53 -10.85 -17.32
C GLY A 186 -20.61 -10.46 -16.15
N GLU A 187 -19.84 -9.39 -16.29
CA GLU A 187 -19.02 -8.84 -15.22
C GLU A 187 -19.91 -8.25 -14.11
N PRO A 188 -19.43 -8.21 -12.86
CA PRO A 188 -20.13 -7.52 -11.77
C PRO A 188 -20.36 -6.05 -12.12
N GLN A 189 -21.53 -5.54 -11.78
CA GLN A 189 -21.81 -4.11 -11.88
C GLN A 189 -20.89 -3.31 -10.95
N ILE A 190 -20.61 -2.04 -11.29
CA ILE A 190 -19.75 -1.18 -10.46
C ILE A 190 -20.28 -1.08 -9.02
N GLN A 191 -21.59 -1.09 -8.83
CA GLN A 191 -22.23 -1.07 -7.51
C GLN A 191 -21.90 -2.31 -6.65
N GLU A 192 -21.71 -3.46 -7.28
CA GLU A 192 -21.29 -4.69 -6.61
C GLU A 192 -19.80 -4.65 -6.21
N LEU A 193 -19.03 -3.78 -6.84
CA LEU A 193 -17.61 -3.53 -6.56
C LEU A 193 -17.40 -2.25 -5.73
N ALA A 194 -18.39 -1.81 -4.93
CA ALA A 194 -18.41 -0.51 -4.28
C ALA A 194 -17.13 -0.18 -3.48
N GLN A 195 -16.58 -1.15 -2.74
CA GLN A 195 -15.34 -0.95 -1.96
C GLN A 195 -14.13 -0.73 -2.87
N VAL A 196 -13.98 -1.56 -3.89
CA VAL A 196 -12.87 -1.43 -4.87
C VAL A 196 -13.00 -0.12 -5.64
N TYR A 197 -14.23 0.23 -6.05
CA TYR A 197 -14.52 1.48 -6.73
C TYR A 197 -14.15 2.69 -5.87
N ALA A 198 -14.54 2.70 -4.59
CA ALA A 198 -14.23 3.78 -3.65
C ALA A 198 -12.71 3.97 -3.49
N GLU A 199 -11.97 2.86 -3.30
CA GLU A 199 -10.52 2.91 -3.16
C GLU A 199 -9.81 3.36 -4.45
N LEU A 200 -10.21 2.85 -5.60
CA LEU A 200 -9.61 3.24 -6.88
C LEU A 200 -9.93 4.70 -7.22
N SER A 201 -11.14 5.20 -6.92
CA SER A 201 -11.58 6.56 -7.22
C SER A 201 -10.80 7.63 -6.46
N VAL A 202 -10.06 7.25 -5.42
CA VAL A 202 -9.12 8.15 -4.72
C VAL A 202 -8.02 8.64 -5.67
N LEU A 203 -7.48 7.74 -6.50
CA LEU A 203 -6.29 7.98 -7.33
C LEU A 203 -6.58 7.96 -8.83
N TYR A 204 -7.70 7.41 -9.25
CA TYR A 204 -8.06 7.18 -10.65
C TYR A 204 -9.46 7.70 -10.96
N GLN A 205 -9.69 8.07 -12.20
CA GLN A 205 -11.03 8.26 -12.73
C GLN A 205 -11.55 6.90 -13.21
N VAL A 206 -12.41 6.26 -12.42
CA VAL A 206 -12.96 4.94 -12.73
C VAL A 206 -14.26 5.09 -13.51
N GLU A 207 -14.34 4.47 -14.67
CA GLU A 207 -15.52 4.51 -15.53
C GLU A 207 -15.87 3.12 -16.09
N PRO A 208 -17.16 2.84 -16.33
CA PRO A 208 -17.55 1.63 -17.04
C PRO A 208 -17.08 1.70 -18.49
N LEU A 209 -16.59 0.56 -19.00
CA LEU A 209 -16.18 0.43 -20.40
C LEU A 209 -16.94 -0.71 -21.05
N THR A 210 -17.79 -0.41 -21.99
CA THR A 210 -18.44 -1.43 -22.84
C THR A 210 -17.78 -1.42 -24.21
N LEU A 211 -17.30 -2.59 -24.65
CA LEU A 211 -16.77 -2.76 -26.00
C LEU A 211 -17.92 -2.89 -26.99
N ASN A 212 -17.78 -2.27 -28.13
CA ASN A 212 -18.71 -2.41 -29.24
C ASN A 212 -17.92 -2.56 -30.57
N ASP A 213 -18.52 -3.18 -31.56
CA ASP A 213 -17.83 -3.49 -32.82
C ASP A 213 -17.52 -2.25 -33.68
N SER A 214 -18.07 -1.06 -33.29
CA SER A 214 -18.00 0.16 -34.11
C SER A 214 -17.05 1.22 -33.55
N ALA A 215 -16.62 1.12 -32.31
CA ALA A 215 -15.81 2.17 -31.65
C ALA A 215 -14.56 1.60 -31.01
N ALA A 216 -13.45 2.30 -31.22
CA ALA A 216 -12.20 1.98 -30.53
C ALA A 216 -12.28 2.39 -29.04
N ILE A 217 -11.51 1.70 -28.21
CA ILE A 217 -11.35 2.08 -26.79
C ILE A 217 -10.77 3.49 -26.71
N PRO A 218 -11.40 4.42 -25.94
CA PRO A 218 -10.95 5.82 -25.84
C PRO A 218 -9.49 5.94 -25.40
N GLU A 219 -8.77 6.89 -25.98
CA GLU A 219 -7.32 7.08 -25.69
C GLU A 219 -7.04 7.55 -24.26
N ARG A 220 -8.00 8.23 -23.61
CA ARG A 220 -7.89 8.63 -22.21
C ARG A 220 -7.78 7.44 -21.26
N ILE A 221 -8.37 6.29 -21.60
CA ILE A 221 -8.26 5.05 -20.84
C ILE A 221 -6.87 4.48 -21.06
N LYS A 222 -6.09 4.35 -20.00
CA LYS A 222 -4.73 3.79 -20.02
C LYS A 222 -4.67 2.39 -19.42
N THR A 223 -5.68 2.04 -18.63
CA THR A 223 -5.79 0.73 -17.98
C THR A 223 -7.21 0.22 -18.07
N ILE A 224 -7.38 -1.07 -18.35
CA ILE A 224 -8.66 -1.78 -18.33
C ILE A 224 -8.60 -2.85 -17.27
N ALA A 225 -9.66 -2.95 -16.44
CA ALA A 225 -9.83 -4.07 -15.52
C ALA A 225 -10.95 -4.98 -16.05
N ILE A 226 -10.65 -6.26 -16.20
CA ILE A 226 -11.58 -7.33 -16.55
C ILE A 226 -11.79 -8.14 -15.28
N VAL A 227 -13.00 -8.07 -14.73
CA VAL A 227 -13.32 -8.69 -13.43
C VAL A 227 -14.39 -9.75 -13.63
N ARG A 228 -14.05 -11.01 -13.44
CA ARG A 228 -14.96 -12.15 -13.45
C ARG A 228 -16.01 -12.13 -14.59
N PRO A 229 -15.59 -12.08 -15.87
CA PRO A 229 -16.53 -12.23 -16.98
C PRO A 229 -17.13 -13.64 -16.93
N THR A 230 -18.47 -13.75 -17.07
CA THR A 230 -19.19 -15.03 -17.07
C THR A 230 -19.70 -15.41 -18.44
N ASP A 231 -19.99 -14.42 -19.28
CA ASP A 231 -20.50 -14.60 -20.62
C ASP A 231 -19.39 -14.59 -21.66
N SER A 232 -19.62 -15.21 -22.80
CA SER A 232 -18.65 -15.32 -23.88
C SER A 232 -18.26 -13.94 -24.43
N ILE A 233 -16.96 -13.65 -24.43
CA ILE A 233 -16.38 -12.46 -25.04
C ILE A 233 -16.19 -12.73 -26.54
N LYS A 234 -16.70 -11.82 -27.39
CA LYS A 234 -16.59 -11.94 -28.84
C LYS A 234 -15.13 -11.80 -29.31
N GLN A 235 -14.79 -12.47 -30.41
CA GLN A 235 -13.46 -12.37 -30.99
C GLN A 235 -13.09 -10.93 -31.44
N SER A 236 -14.08 -10.13 -31.87
CA SER A 236 -13.89 -8.71 -32.22
C SER A 236 -13.49 -7.89 -30.96
N HIS A 237 -14.03 -8.20 -29.79
CA HIS A 237 -13.68 -7.55 -28.53
C HIS A 237 -12.28 -7.94 -28.05
N PHE A 238 -11.89 -9.22 -28.21
CA PHE A 238 -10.49 -9.61 -27.95
C PHE A 238 -9.52 -8.90 -28.91
N ALA A 239 -9.87 -8.71 -30.18
CA ALA A 239 -9.04 -7.94 -31.10
C ALA A 239 -8.89 -6.47 -30.69
N GLN A 240 -9.95 -5.85 -30.13
CA GLN A 240 -9.87 -4.49 -29.57
C GLN A 240 -8.97 -4.44 -28.32
N LEU A 241 -9.03 -5.45 -27.45
CA LEU A 241 -8.13 -5.55 -26.29
C LEU A 241 -6.67 -5.73 -26.74
N ASP A 242 -6.43 -6.51 -27.82
CA ASP A 242 -5.10 -6.66 -28.40
C ASP A 242 -4.57 -5.36 -29.00
N ALA A 243 -5.41 -4.63 -29.73
CA ALA A 243 -5.06 -3.31 -30.27
C ALA A 243 -4.78 -2.30 -29.12
N PHE A 244 -5.53 -2.40 -28.00
CA PHE A 244 -5.29 -1.59 -26.81
C PHE A 244 -3.93 -1.90 -26.17
N LEU A 245 -3.57 -3.18 -26.03
CA LEU A 245 -2.24 -3.59 -25.55
C LEU A 245 -1.12 -3.13 -26.49
N ALA A 246 -1.33 -3.26 -27.81
CA ALA A 246 -0.34 -2.86 -28.82
C ALA A 246 0.01 -1.37 -28.77
N ARG A 247 -0.94 -0.51 -28.39
CA ARG A 247 -0.69 0.94 -28.18
C ARG A 247 -0.16 1.31 -26.78
N GLY A 248 0.26 0.30 -25.98
CA GLY A 248 0.84 0.49 -24.66
C GLY A 248 -0.18 0.56 -23.52
N GLY A 249 -1.44 0.22 -23.75
CA GLY A 249 -2.47 0.04 -22.71
C GLY A 249 -2.13 -1.10 -21.78
N LYS A 250 -2.68 -1.05 -20.56
CA LYS A 250 -2.48 -2.08 -19.52
C LYS A 250 -3.79 -2.77 -19.20
N ILE A 251 -3.76 -4.09 -19.05
CA ILE A 251 -4.97 -4.86 -18.70
C ILE A 251 -4.70 -5.63 -17.42
N LEU A 252 -5.56 -5.39 -16.41
CA LEU A 252 -5.68 -6.21 -15.22
C LEU A 252 -6.76 -7.26 -15.47
N VAL A 253 -6.43 -8.53 -15.28
CA VAL A 253 -7.39 -9.63 -15.37
C VAL A 253 -7.55 -10.27 -14.01
N ALA A 254 -8.77 -10.20 -13.47
CA ALA A 254 -9.19 -10.88 -12.24
C ALA A 254 -10.31 -11.88 -12.60
N ALA A 255 -9.92 -13.02 -13.15
CA ALA A 255 -10.84 -14.02 -13.65
C ALA A 255 -10.52 -15.41 -13.12
N SER A 256 -11.54 -16.25 -13.05
CA SER A 256 -11.43 -17.69 -12.79
C SER A 256 -11.86 -18.45 -14.05
N ASN A 257 -11.18 -19.56 -14.33
CA ASN A 257 -11.59 -20.48 -15.40
C ASN A 257 -12.64 -21.49 -14.92
N VAL A 258 -13.15 -21.32 -13.68
CA VAL A 258 -14.15 -22.18 -13.05
C VAL A 258 -15.26 -21.30 -12.47
N ASN A 259 -16.51 -21.61 -12.81
CA ASN A 259 -17.71 -21.08 -12.15
C ASN A 259 -18.15 -22.06 -11.09
N ALA A 260 -18.03 -21.68 -9.82
CA ALA A 260 -18.43 -22.50 -8.70
C ALA A 260 -19.80 -22.06 -8.13
N ASN A 261 -20.72 -22.98 -7.98
CA ASN A 261 -21.97 -22.80 -7.23
C ASN A 261 -21.84 -23.53 -5.90
N LEU A 262 -21.57 -22.78 -4.84
CA LEU A 262 -21.34 -23.33 -3.50
C LEU A 262 -22.61 -23.93 -2.88
N GLN A 263 -23.80 -23.44 -3.26
CA GLN A 263 -25.06 -23.97 -2.75
C GLN A 263 -25.39 -25.37 -3.30
N GLN A 264 -25.00 -25.60 -4.54
CA GLN A 264 -25.23 -26.88 -5.22
C GLN A 264 -23.97 -27.79 -5.17
N ALA A 265 -22.86 -27.29 -4.60
CA ALA A 265 -21.57 -27.98 -4.55
C ALA A 265 -21.08 -28.47 -5.93
N ILE A 266 -21.35 -27.70 -6.99
CA ILE A 266 -20.92 -27.99 -8.36
C ILE A 266 -20.00 -26.90 -8.89
N ALA A 267 -19.09 -27.29 -9.78
CA ALA A 267 -18.23 -26.39 -10.49
C ALA A 267 -18.25 -26.72 -11.99
N SER A 268 -18.25 -25.72 -12.84
CA SER A 268 -18.24 -25.85 -14.30
C SER A 268 -17.16 -24.96 -14.90
N ALA A 269 -16.70 -25.28 -16.11
CA ALA A 269 -15.78 -24.42 -16.83
C ALA A 269 -16.42 -23.05 -17.14
N SER A 270 -15.61 -21.98 -17.12
CA SER A 270 -16.05 -20.66 -17.55
C SER A 270 -16.30 -20.64 -19.07
N ALA A 271 -17.37 -19.99 -19.49
CA ALA A 271 -17.70 -19.80 -20.91
C ALA A 271 -17.12 -18.49 -21.51
N ALA A 272 -16.42 -17.70 -20.73
CA ALA A 272 -15.96 -16.36 -21.12
C ALA A 272 -14.92 -16.38 -22.27
N GLY A 273 -14.20 -17.50 -22.46
CA GLY A 273 -13.15 -17.61 -23.50
C GLY A 273 -11.87 -16.85 -23.18
N ILE A 274 -11.78 -16.27 -21.98
CA ILE A 274 -10.61 -15.46 -21.58
C ILE A 274 -9.36 -16.32 -21.41
N ASP A 275 -9.51 -17.59 -21.05
CA ASP A 275 -8.44 -18.58 -20.97
C ASP A 275 -7.75 -18.80 -22.32
N GLN A 276 -8.51 -18.91 -23.39
CA GLN A 276 -7.99 -19.07 -24.75
C GLN A 276 -7.25 -17.81 -25.19
N TRP A 277 -7.80 -16.63 -24.90
CA TRP A 277 -7.14 -15.37 -25.23
C TRP A 277 -5.84 -15.19 -24.43
N LEU A 278 -5.83 -15.48 -23.11
CA LEU A 278 -4.62 -15.42 -22.28
C LEU A 278 -3.56 -16.43 -22.74
N LYS A 279 -3.96 -17.60 -23.22
CA LYS A 279 -3.04 -18.60 -23.79
C LYS A 279 -2.25 -18.04 -24.95
N THR A 280 -2.84 -17.18 -25.79
CA THR A 280 -2.12 -16.48 -26.90
C THR A 280 -1.06 -15.50 -26.37
N LYS A 281 -1.13 -15.11 -25.09
CA LYS A 281 -0.17 -14.25 -24.41
C LYS A 281 0.85 -15.06 -23.56
N GLY A 282 0.82 -16.38 -23.65
CA GLY A 282 1.69 -17.28 -22.89
C GLY A 282 1.23 -17.54 -21.45
N ILE A 283 -0.02 -17.17 -21.11
CA ILE A 283 -0.60 -17.37 -19.78
C ILE A 283 -1.59 -18.53 -19.83
N LEU A 284 -1.37 -19.55 -19.00
CA LEU A 284 -2.27 -20.72 -18.89
C LEU A 284 -3.13 -20.60 -17.62
N LEU A 285 -4.45 -20.55 -17.81
CA LEU A 285 -5.40 -20.66 -16.70
C LEU A 285 -5.84 -22.12 -16.56
N ASN A 286 -5.55 -22.70 -15.40
CA ASN A 286 -6.00 -24.05 -15.08
C ASN A 286 -7.49 -24.08 -14.72
N GLN A 287 -8.18 -25.18 -15.03
CA GLN A 287 -9.55 -25.43 -14.62
C GLN A 287 -9.56 -26.12 -13.25
N ASN A 288 -9.13 -25.40 -12.23
CA ASN A 288 -9.11 -25.92 -10.85
C ASN A 288 -9.53 -24.83 -9.86
N ILE A 289 -9.85 -25.25 -8.65
CA ILE A 289 -10.15 -24.38 -7.52
C ILE A 289 -8.96 -24.43 -6.57
N VAL A 290 -8.46 -23.27 -6.16
CA VAL A 290 -7.41 -23.17 -5.16
C VAL A 290 -8.01 -23.34 -3.78
N ILE A 291 -7.44 -24.19 -2.96
CA ILE A 291 -7.76 -24.36 -1.55
C ILE A 291 -6.51 -24.15 -0.71
N ASP A 292 -6.67 -23.53 0.46
CA ASP A 292 -5.58 -23.31 1.40
C ASP A 292 -6.05 -23.59 2.83
N ALA A 293 -5.16 -24.16 3.64
CA ALA A 293 -5.39 -24.34 5.08
C ALA A 293 -5.39 -22.97 5.82
N SER A 294 -4.62 -22.01 5.31
CA SER A 294 -4.68 -20.61 5.78
C SER A 294 -5.83 -19.89 5.05
N CYS A 295 -7.02 -20.01 5.60
CA CYS A 295 -8.26 -19.53 4.97
C CYS A 295 -9.11 -18.68 5.91
N SER A 296 -10.01 -17.90 5.32
CA SER A 296 -11.00 -17.13 6.06
C SER A 296 -12.04 -18.04 6.71
N GLN A 297 -12.65 -17.53 7.77
CA GLN A 297 -13.81 -18.18 8.41
C GLN A 297 -15.10 -17.60 7.83
N ILE A 298 -16.08 -18.45 7.64
CA ILE A 298 -17.46 -18.06 7.30
C ILE A 298 -18.40 -18.36 8.47
N GLN A 299 -19.44 -17.55 8.61
CA GLN A 299 -20.50 -17.79 9.56
C GLN A 299 -21.57 -18.68 8.93
N VAL A 300 -21.84 -19.80 9.56
CA VAL A 300 -22.93 -20.71 9.16
C VAL A 300 -24.01 -20.68 10.21
N VAL A 301 -25.23 -20.37 9.79
CA VAL A 301 -26.41 -20.38 10.67
C VAL A 301 -27.09 -21.75 10.58
N GLN A 302 -27.01 -22.53 11.63
CA GLN A 302 -27.76 -23.77 11.77
C GLN A 302 -29.08 -23.49 12.52
N LYS A 303 -30.18 -23.80 11.89
CA LYS A 303 -31.52 -23.75 12.52
C LYS A 303 -31.85 -25.14 13.08
N ASN A 304 -31.99 -25.23 14.37
CA ASN A 304 -32.46 -26.46 15.04
C ASN A 304 -33.76 -26.15 15.82
N GLY A 305 -34.89 -26.31 15.17
CA GLY A 305 -36.20 -25.90 15.68
C GLY A 305 -36.30 -24.38 15.88
N ALA A 306 -36.62 -23.94 17.11
CA ALA A 306 -36.72 -22.52 17.46
C ALA A 306 -35.36 -21.84 17.76
N PHE A 307 -34.28 -22.60 17.81
CA PHE A 307 -32.97 -22.07 18.13
C PHE A 307 -32.13 -21.88 16.87
N GLN A 308 -31.44 -20.72 16.78
CA GLN A 308 -30.45 -20.45 15.76
C GLN A 308 -29.07 -20.47 16.42
N MET A 309 -28.18 -21.35 15.94
CA MET A 309 -26.76 -21.37 16.31
C MET A 309 -25.93 -20.78 15.17
N ILE A 310 -25.14 -19.79 15.50
CA ILE A 310 -24.15 -19.22 14.57
C ILE A 310 -22.82 -19.89 14.88
N GLN A 311 -22.27 -20.61 13.90
CA GLN A 311 -20.97 -21.25 14.00
C GLN A 311 -20.01 -20.63 12.99
N GLN A 312 -18.78 -20.32 13.44
CA GLN A 312 -17.71 -19.96 12.53
C GLN A 312 -16.95 -21.23 12.12
N ILE A 313 -16.86 -21.45 10.80
CA ILE A 313 -16.12 -22.58 10.24
C ILE A 313 -15.03 -22.07 9.27
N GLN A 314 -13.89 -22.73 9.26
CA GLN A 314 -12.86 -22.48 8.26
C GLN A 314 -13.38 -22.83 6.87
N PHE A 315 -13.16 -21.94 5.90
CA PHE A 315 -13.63 -22.14 4.54
C PHE A 315 -12.45 -22.13 3.56
N PRO A 316 -11.89 -23.30 3.21
CA PRO A 316 -10.64 -23.43 2.46
C PRO A 316 -10.64 -22.77 1.09
N TYR A 317 -11.81 -22.45 0.52
CA TYR A 317 -11.98 -21.80 -0.78
C TYR A 317 -11.76 -20.28 -0.76
N ILE A 318 -11.54 -19.70 0.41
CA ILE A 318 -11.17 -18.28 0.57
C ILE A 318 -9.79 -18.21 1.22
N PRO A 319 -8.71 -18.41 0.46
CA PRO A 319 -7.36 -18.34 1.00
C PRO A 319 -7.04 -16.93 1.49
N VAL A 320 -6.32 -16.84 2.60
CA VAL A 320 -5.80 -15.57 3.12
C VAL A 320 -4.48 -15.26 2.43
N ILE A 321 -4.47 -14.21 1.63
CA ILE A 321 -3.25 -13.72 0.99
C ILE A 321 -2.42 -13.03 2.05
N LYS A 322 -1.21 -13.55 2.33
CA LYS A 322 -0.23 -12.86 3.16
C LYS A 322 0.33 -11.69 2.35
N THR A 323 0.31 -10.50 2.94
CA THR A 323 1.03 -9.35 2.39
C THR A 323 2.53 -9.65 2.44
N PHE A 324 3.19 -9.52 1.31
CA PHE A 324 4.65 -9.63 1.18
C PHE A 324 5.31 -8.29 1.51
#